data_1aa4b44ab342be3eef861f9786bcfa6e
#
_entry.id   1aa4b44ab342be3eef861f9786bcfa6e
#
_cell.length_a   1.000
_cell.length_b   1.000
_cell.length_c   1.000
_cell.angle_alpha   90.00
_cell.angle_beta   90.00
_cell.angle_gamma   90.00
#
_symmetry.space_group_name_H-M   'P 1'
#
loop_
_entity.id
_entity.type
_entity.pdbx_description
1 polymer ?
#
loop_
_entity_poly.entity_id
_entity_poly.type
_entity_poly.pdbx_seq_one_letter_code
_entity_poly.pdbx_strand_id
1 'polypeptide(L)'
;VQSEIIKYLSSASITRILTNLESDDAIKILENVDENEKNSILSELPPKDRFALLEGLSYPEDTAARIMQREFTAIPSNWSVGQTIDYLRENKELPEEFLEIFIVDENFKPIGTVPSSKVLRTARESKMLSIMKDSPFLVPVEMDREEVGNLFENYNLNSACVVDKNNKLVGMITYDDVLTVLKEEAEEDALRLAGVGDEEITDGVFIKTKRRFNWLLLNLFTAFLATWCISLFGATIEQMVVLAFLMPIVASMGGNAGMQTLAVTVRTLATNDLTKNNFNQNILKEFNIGILNGIIFALISSIVVHLWFKDIQLSLIISISMVITMIVAGLFGIVVPVTLKKMKIDPAIASSVFVT
;
A
#
# COMPACT_ATOMS: atom_id res chain seq x y z
N VAL A 1 8.23 6.16 17.60
CA VAL A 1 8.67 5.79 18.98
C VAL A 1 9.89 4.88 18.92
N GLN A 2 9.86 3.77 18.14
CA GLN A 2 11.00 2.85 18.03
C GLN A 2 12.24 3.56 17.45
N SER A 3 12.11 4.30 16.36
CA SER A 3 13.19 5.07 15.72
C SER A 3 13.80 6.14 16.63
N GLU A 4 13.02 6.71 17.56
CA GLU A 4 13.54 7.67 18.53
C GLU A 4 14.35 7.00 19.64
N ILE A 5 13.88 5.84 20.13
CA ILE A 5 14.58 5.09 21.17
C ILE A 5 15.96 4.63 20.67
N ILE A 6 16.05 4.17 19.43
CA ILE A 6 17.30 3.69 18.81
C ILE A 6 18.38 4.77 18.83
N LYS A 7 18.04 6.04 18.56
CA LYS A 7 18.99 7.17 18.57
C LYS A 7 19.66 7.43 19.94
N TYR A 8 19.09 6.92 21.03
CA TYR A 8 19.63 7.07 22.38
C TYR A 8 20.35 5.82 22.89
N LEU A 9 20.34 4.72 22.12
CA LEU A 9 21.00 3.47 22.50
C LEU A 9 22.45 3.46 22.00
N SER A 10 23.33 2.79 22.72
CA SER A 10 24.69 2.52 22.23
C SER A 10 24.67 1.41 21.18
N SER A 11 25.65 1.41 20.23
CA SER A 11 25.78 0.37 19.21
C SER A 11 25.78 -1.04 19.82
N ALA A 12 26.47 -1.25 20.94
CA ALA A 12 26.49 -2.53 21.67
C ALA A 12 25.10 -2.95 22.19
N SER A 13 24.25 -1.98 22.59
CA SER A 13 22.88 -2.27 23.02
C SER A 13 22.01 -2.65 21.83
N ILE A 14 22.17 -1.94 20.71
CA ILE A 14 21.45 -2.23 19.46
C ILE A 14 21.85 -3.62 18.94
N THR A 15 23.15 -3.93 18.89
CA THR A 15 23.66 -5.27 18.49
C THR A 15 23.02 -6.38 19.32
N ARG A 16 22.94 -6.20 20.64
CA ARG A 16 22.31 -7.18 21.53
C ARG A 16 20.81 -7.35 21.28
N ILE A 17 20.10 -6.28 20.94
CA ILE A 17 18.67 -6.32 20.60
C ILE A 17 18.51 -7.09 19.28
N LEU A 18 19.27 -6.73 18.24
CA LEU A 18 19.18 -7.35 16.91
C LEU A 18 19.47 -8.86 16.93
N THR A 19 20.33 -9.33 17.81
CA THR A 19 20.64 -10.77 17.94
C THR A 19 19.47 -11.59 18.51
N ASN A 20 18.51 -10.94 19.15
CA ASN A 20 17.34 -11.60 19.77
C ASN A 20 16.02 -11.31 19.02
N LEU A 21 16.07 -10.57 17.92
CA LEU A 21 14.92 -10.28 17.08
C LEU A 21 14.89 -11.19 15.85
N GLU A 22 13.74 -11.35 15.28
CA GLU A 22 13.56 -11.95 13.96
C GLU A 22 14.21 -11.08 12.88
N SER A 23 14.60 -11.69 11.77
CA SER A 23 15.45 -11.02 10.77
C SER A 23 14.76 -9.83 10.09
N ASP A 24 13.45 -9.87 9.88
CA ASP A 24 12.67 -8.77 9.30
C ASP A 24 12.55 -7.57 10.27
N ASP A 25 12.31 -7.83 11.55
CA ASP A 25 12.29 -6.77 12.59
C ASP A 25 13.66 -6.14 12.78
N ALA A 26 14.72 -6.95 12.71
CA ALA A 26 16.09 -6.45 12.76
C ALA A 26 16.40 -5.54 11.55
N ILE A 27 15.90 -5.87 10.36
CA ILE A 27 16.01 -5.04 9.15
C ILE A 27 15.28 -3.70 9.35
N LYS A 28 14.04 -3.70 9.82
CA LYS A 28 13.26 -2.47 10.10
C LYS A 28 13.99 -1.53 11.07
N ILE A 29 14.67 -2.08 12.07
CA ILE A 29 15.49 -1.30 12.99
C ILE A 29 16.69 -0.67 12.28
N LEU A 30 17.42 -1.46 11.46
CA LEU A 30 18.61 -0.99 10.77
C LEU A 30 18.31 0.07 9.70
N GLU A 31 17.11 0.09 9.13
CA GLU A 31 16.66 1.14 8.21
C GLU A 31 16.63 2.53 8.85
N ASN A 32 16.36 2.59 10.14
CA ASN A 32 16.26 3.83 10.90
C ASN A 32 17.59 4.30 11.51
N VAL A 33 18.70 3.61 11.21
CA VAL A 33 20.04 3.92 11.73
C VAL A 33 20.91 4.56 10.65
N ASP A 34 21.72 5.55 11.02
CA ASP A 34 22.67 6.20 10.10
C ASP A 34 23.67 5.20 9.50
N GLU A 35 24.04 5.37 8.22
CA GLU A 35 24.91 4.45 7.48
C GLU A 35 26.24 4.10 8.19
N ASN A 36 26.87 5.07 8.86
CA ASN A 36 28.12 4.84 9.60
C ASN A 36 27.90 3.94 10.81
N GLU A 37 26.81 4.17 11.53
CA GLU A 37 26.43 3.39 12.70
C GLU A 37 25.93 2.00 12.32
N LYS A 38 25.16 1.88 11.24
CA LYS A 38 24.71 0.62 10.62
C LYS A 38 25.90 -0.31 10.33
N ASN A 39 26.94 0.22 9.68
CA ASN A 39 28.15 -0.55 9.39
C ASN A 39 28.90 -1.00 10.66
N SER A 40 28.94 -0.17 11.70
CA SER A 40 29.51 -0.55 12.99
C SER A 40 28.74 -1.69 13.63
N ILE A 41 27.41 -1.56 13.73
CA ILE A 41 26.52 -2.58 14.30
C ILE A 41 26.65 -3.90 13.55
N LEU A 42 26.57 -3.87 12.21
CA LEU A 42 26.70 -5.06 11.38
C LEU A 42 28.06 -5.77 11.57
N SER A 43 29.14 -5.03 11.84
CA SER A 43 30.46 -5.60 12.08
C SER A 43 30.56 -6.37 13.40
N GLU A 44 29.75 -6.01 14.40
CA GLU A 44 29.72 -6.63 15.73
C GLU A 44 28.80 -7.87 15.79
N LEU A 45 27.92 -8.07 14.81
CA LEU A 45 27.00 -9.22 14.75
C LEU A 45 27.71 -10.53 14.38
N PRO A 46 27.20 -11.68 14.85
CA PRO A 46 27.63 -13.00 14.39
C PRO A 46 27.59 -13.09 12.85
N PRO A 47 28.53 -13.82 12.23
CA PRO A 47 28.61 -13.89 10.75
C PRO A 47 27.33 -14.36 10.07
N LYS A 48 26.56 -15.27 10.69
CA LYS A 48 25.28 -15.78 10.19
C LYS A 48 24.23 -14.67 10.11
N ASP A 49 24.03 -13.95 11.24
CA ASP A 49 23.02 -12.90 11.35
C ASP A 49 23.40 -11.71 10.45
N ARG A 50 24.68 -11.33 10.46
CA ARG A 50 25.17 -10.26 9.58
C ARG A 50 24.91 -10.56 8.10
N PHE A 51 25.15 -11.81 7.64
CA PHE A 51 24.89 -12.19 6.26
C PHE A 51 23.39 -12.10 5.94
N ALA A 52 22.52 -12.61 6.82
CA ALA A 52 21.07 -12.56 6.66
C ALA A 52 20.55 -11.11 6.54
N LEU A 53 21.04 -10.22 7.41
CA LEU A 53 20.62 -8.82 7.40
C LEU A 53 21.15 -8.05 6.19
N LEU A 54 22.41 -8.28 5.79
CA LEU A 54 22.97 -7.65 4.58
C LEU A 54 22.24 -8.09 3.32
N GLU A 55 21.90 -9.36 3.22
CA GLU A 55 21.13 -9.87 2.09
C GLU A 55 19.72 -9.30 2.09
N GLY A 56 19.03 -9.25 3.25
CA GLY A 56 17.72 -8.61 3.40
C GLY A 56 17.75 -7.14 2.98
N LEU A 57 18.73 -6.36 3.47
CA LEU A 57 18.91 -4.95 3.12
C LEU A 57 19.27 -4.73 1.64
N SER A 58 19.74 -5.74 0.92
CA SER A 58 20.04 -5.63 -0.52
C SER A 58 18.80 -5.66 -1.42
N TYR A 59 17.67 -6.14 -0.92
CA TYR A 59 16.42 -6.17 -1.67
C TYR A 59 15.73 -4.79 -1.64
N PRO A 60 14.93 -4.44 -2.67
CA PRO A 60 14.10 -3.23 -2.64
C PRO A 60 13.13 -3.24 -1.46
N GLU A 61 12.81 -2.06 -0.93
CA GLU A 61 11.98 -1.90 0.28
C GLU A 61 10.56 -2.47 0.13
N ASP A 62 9.98 -2.35 -1.07
CA ASP A 62 8.61 -2.78 -1.36
C ASP A 62 8.50 -4.25 -1.80
N THR A 63 9.43 -5.11 -1.39
CA THR A 63 9.43 -6.54 -1.81
C THR A 63 9.16 -7.50 -0.67
N ALA A 64 8.62 -8.68 -0.99
CA ALA A 64 8.42 -9.80 -0.08
C ALA A 64 9.70 -10.18 0.68
N ALA A 65 10.87 -10.09 0.02
CA ALA A 65 12.15 -10.38 0.63
C ALA A 65 12.51 -9.43 1.78
N ARG A 66 11.93 -8.21 1.79
CA ARG A 66 12.19 -7.19 2.81
C ARG A 66 11.42 -7.45 4.10
N ILE A 67 10.26 -8.09 3.99
CA ILE A 67 9.35 -8.42 5.10
C ILE A 67 9.38 -9.90 5.47
N MET A 68 10.27 -10.70 4.90
CA MET A 68 10.38 -12.12 5.21
C MET A 68 11.26 -12.38 6.43
N GLN A 69 10.81 -13.31 7.24
CA GLN A 69 11.61 -13.94 8.30
C GLN A 69 12.46 -15.07 7.72
N ARG A 70 13.69 -15.20 8.18
CA ARG A 70 14.58 -16.31 7.84
C ARG A 70 14.56 -17.42 8.88
N GLU A 71 13.93 -17.18 9.98
CA GLU A 71 13.70 -18.07 11.10
C GLU A 71 12.46 -18.92 10.81
N PHE A 72 12.61 -20.04 10.14
CA PHE A 72 11.52 -20.95 9.81
C PHE A 72 11.89 -22.41 10.09
N THR A 73 10.87 -23.24 10.28
CA THR A 73 11.04 -24.67 10.48
C THR A 73 10.75 -25.43 9.19
N ALA A 74 11.78 -26.04 8.59
CA ALA A 74 11.65 -26.88 7.40
C ALA A 74 12.19 -28.27 7.66
N ILE A 75 11.48 -29.29 7.16
CA ILE A 75 11.88 -30.69 7.30
C ILE A 75 11.80 -31.44 5.96
N PRO A 76 12.62 -32.48 5.78
CA PRO A 76 12.56 -33.32 4.60
C PRO A 76 11.26 -34.12 4.49
N SER A 77 10.77 -34.28 3.28
CA SER A 77 9.50 -34.96 2.98
C SER A 77 9.44 -36.44 3.40
N ASN A 78 10.60 -37.11 3.51
CA ASN A 78 10.71 -38.53 3.85
C ASN A 78 10.62 -38.82 5.37
N TRP A 79 10.59 -37.78 6.23
CA TRP A 79 10.55 -37.95 7.68
C TRP A 79 9.19 -38.45 8.19
N SER A 80 9.24 -39.14 9.34
CA SER A 80 8.04 -39.46 10.13
C SER A 80 7.73 -38.34 11.12
N VAL A 81 6.50 -38.34 11.63
CA VAL A 81 6.06 -37.44 12.71
C VAL A 81 6.98 -37.57 13.93
N GLY A 82 7.38 -38.82 14.27
CA GLY A 82 8.29 -39.09 15.38
C GLY A 82 9.65 -38.43 15.20
N GLN A 83 10.26 -38.58 14.03
CA GLN A 83 11.54 -37.94 13.70
C GLN A 83 11.44 -36.42 13.76
N THR A 84 10.34 -35.86 13.26
CA THR A 84 10.08 -34.41 13.34
C THR A 84 10.00 -33.94 14.78
N ILE A 85 9.24 -34.61 15.64
CA ILE A 85 9.09 -34.24 17.07
C ILE A 85 10.45 -34.30 17.79
N ASP A 86 11.26 -35.34 17.53
CA ASP A 86 12.55 -35.49 18.16
C ASP A 86 13.51 -34.38 17.71
N TYR A 87 13.54 -34.05 16.41
CA TYR A 87 14.29 -32.93 15.85
C TYR A 87 13.89 -31.59 16.47
N LEU A 88 12.58 -31.31 16.59
CA LEU A 88 12.07 -30.08 17.21
C LEU A 88 12.48 -29.94 18.70
N ARG A 89 12.66 -31.06 19.41
CA ARG A 89 13.09 -31.07 20.83
C ARG A 89 14.59 -30.89 21.01
N GLU A 90 15.37 -31.44 20.09
CA GLU A 90 16.83 -31.48 20.18
C GLU A 90 17.48 -30.23 19.60
N ASN A 91 16.89 -29.65 18.57
CA ASN A 91 17.45 -28.48 17.89
C ASN A 91 17.02 -27.17 18.55
N LYS A 92 17.97 -26.54 19.23
CA LYS A 92 17.78 -25.24 19.91
C LYS A 92 17.94 -24.01 19.00
N GLU A 93 18.32 -24.20 17.73
CA GLU A 93 18.46 -23.11 16.75
C GLU A 93 17.15 -22.80 16.00
N LEU A 94 16.09 -23.58 16.26
CA LEU A 94 14.77 -23.33 15.68
C LEU A 94 14.10 -22.12 16.34
N PRO A 95 13.22 -21.42 15.62
CA PRO A 95 12.44 -20.34 16.22
C PRO A 95 11.63 -20.85 17.44
N GLU A 96 11.51 -20.03 18.47
CA GLU A 96 10.77 -20.37 19.69
C GLU A 96 9.28 -20.56 19.41
N GLU A 97 8.72 -19.76 18.49
CA GLU A 97 7.33 -19.82 18.07
C GLU A 97 7.23 -20.14 16.58
N PHE A 98 6.44 -21.12 16.21
CA PHE A 98 6.09 -21.44 14.82
C PHE A 98 4.72 -22.12 14.74
N LEU A 99 3.90 -21.67 13.82
CA LEU A 99 2.56 -22.21 13.58
C LEU A 99 2.58 -23.36 12.59
N GLU A 100 3.42 -23.31 11.59
CA GLU A 100 3.51 -24.26 10.48
C GLU A 100 4.95 -24.77 10.27
N ILE A 101 5.05 -26.01 9.84
CA ILE A 101 6.30 -26.67 9.48
C ILE A 101 6.28 -26.86 7.96
N PHE A 102 7.29 -26.36 7.29
CA PHE A 102 7.41 -26.49 5.84
C PHE A 102 8.03 -27.85 5.48
N ILE A 103 7.42 -28.52 4.53
CA ILE A 103 7.94 -29.80 3.99
C ILE A 103 8.68 -29.47 2.70
N VAL A 104 9.95 -29.87 2.63
CA VAL A 104 10.81 -29.61 1.48
C VAL A 104 11.26 -30.90 0.79
N ASP A 105 11.50 -30.78 -0.51
CA ASP A 105 12.14 -31.85 -1.31
C ASP A 105 13.66 -31.89 -1.14
N GLU A 106 14.31 -32.78 -1.87
CA GLU A 106 15.79 -32.92 -1.87
C GLU A 106 16.53 -31.66 -2.40
N ASN A 107 15.84 -30.80 -3.16
CA ASN A 107 16.37 -29.55 -3.68
C ASN A 107 16.02 -28.35 -2.82
N PHE A 108 15.47 -28.59 -1.61
CA PHE A 108 14.99 -27.55 -0.69
C PHE A 108 13.83 -26.71 -1.24
N LYS A 109 13.00 -27.31 -2.11
CA LYS A 109 11.76 -26.68 -2.61
C LYS A 109 10.60 -27.04 -1.69
N PRO A 110 9.77 -26.07 -1.28
CA PRO A 110 8.61 -26.33 -0.45
C PRO A 110 7.53 -27.07 -1.25
N ILE A 111 7.08 -28.21 -0.74
CA ILE A 111 6.06 -29.08 -1.36
C ILE A 111 4.77 -29.11 -0.57
N GLY A 112 4.79 -28.73 0.70
CA GLY A 112 3.61 -28.69 1.55
C GLY A 112 3.88 -28.03 2.89
N THR A 113 2.83 -27.85 3.69
CA THR A 113 2.91 -27.35 5.06
C THR A 113 2.14 -28.26 6.01
N VAL A 114 2.58 -28.33 7.26
CA VAL A 114 1.90 -29.06 8.33
C VAL A 114 1.78 -28.14 9.54
N PRO A 115 0.56 -27.83 10.00
CA PRO A 115 0.38 -27.11 11.27
C PRO A 115 1.03 -27.87 12.44
N SER A 116 1.75 -27.18 13.32
CA SER A 116 2.41 -27.75 14.49
C SER A 116 1.43 -28.54 15.37
N SER A 117 0.20 -28.05 15.51
CA SER A 117 -0.89 -28.75 16.22
C SER A 117 -1.26 -30.11 15.61
N LYS A 118 -1.15 -30.28 14.29
CA LYS A 118 -1.44 -31.55 13.61
C LYS A 118 -0.33 -32.57 13.85
N VAL A 119 0.94 -32.13 13.90
CA VAL A 119 2.07 -32.98 14.27
C VAL A 119 1.89 -33.58 15.65
N LEU A 120 1.50 -32.74 16.64
CA LEU A 120 1.29 -33.18 18.02
C LEU A 120 0.13 -34.21 18.20
N ARG A 121 -0.86 -34.21 17.29
CA ARG A 121 -2.05 -35.07 17.33
C ARG A 121 -1.97 -36.29 16.45
N THR A 122 -0.87 -36.48 15.73
CA THR A 122 -0.69 -37.59 14.78
C THR A 122 0.24 -38.65 15.38
N ALA A 123 0.01 -39.91 15.06
CA ALA A 123 0.86 -41.02 15.50
C ALA A 123 2.30 -40.86 14.97
N ARG A 124 3.28 -41.23 15.80
CA ARG A 124 4.72 -41.00 15.51
C ARG A 124 5.22 -41.74 14.26
N GLU A 125 4.58 -42.86 13.93
CA GLU A 125 4.93 -43.72 12.78
C GLU A 125 4.45 -43.13 11.43
N SER A 126 3.51 -42.19 11.48
CA SER A 126 2.93 -41.59 10.29
C SER A 126 4.01 -40.77 9.53
N LYS A 127 3.94 -40.78 8.20
CA LYS A 127 4.83 -39.97 7.37
C LYS A 127 4.32 -38.54 7.29
N MET A 128 5.23 -37.56 7.31
CA MET A 128 4.87 -36.14 7.18
C MET A 128 4.14 -35.86 5.87
N LEU A 129 4.53 -36.51 4.77
CA LEU A 129 3.82 -36.47 3.49
C LEU A 129 2.32 -36.81 3.58
N SER A 130 1.94 -37.78 4.45
CA SER A 130 0.53 -38.20 4.56
C SER A 130 -0.36 -37.23 5.31
N ILE A 131 0.21 -36.28 6.03
CA ILE A 131 -0.50 -35.31 6.85
C ILE A 131 -0.33 -33.86 6.37
N MET A 132 0.56 -33.59 5.43
CA MET A 132 0.76 -32.25 4.91
C MET A 132 -0.47 -31.75 4.13
N LYS A 133 -0.59 -30.46 4.03
CA LYS A 133 -1.42 -29.79 3.05
C LYS A 133 -0.56 -29.60 1.81
N ASP A 134 -1.05 -30.09 0.67
CA ASP A 134 -0.36 -29.93 -0.62
C ASP A 134 -0.45 -28.46 -1.10
N SER A 135 0.51 -28.08 -1.95
CA SER A 135 0.54 -26.79 -2.62
C SER A 135 0.62 -25.59 -1.64
N PRO A 136 1.76 -25.41 -0.96
CA PRO A 136 1.98 -24.22 -0.15
C PRO A 136 1.91 -22.97 -1.02
N PHE A 137 1.45 -21.86 -0.46
CA PHE A 137 1.52 -20.59 -1.15
C PHE A 137 2.98 -20.15 -1.28
N LEU A 138 3.43 -20.01 -2.52
CA LEU A 138 4.80 -19.61 -2.85
C LEU A 138 4.81 -18.13 -3.20
N VAL A 139 5.57 -17.37 -2.46
CA VAL A 139 5.80 -15.94 -2.64
C VAL A 139 7.21 -15.75 -3.20
N PRO A 140 7.39 -15.32 -4.44
CA PRO A 140 8.70 -14.95 -4.94
C PRO A 140 9.31 -13.79 -4.15
N VAL A 141 10.63 -13.80 -3.93
CA VAL A 141 11.35 -12.72 -3.21
C VAL A 141 11.10 -11.32 -3.78
N GLU A 142 10.84 -11.22 -5.09
CA GLU A 142 10.61 -9.95 -5.79
C GLU A 142 9.13 -9.50 -5.82
N MET A 143 8.22 -10.30 -5.24
CA MET A 143 6.79 -9.94 -5.19
C MET A 143 6.62 -8.67 -4.35
N ASP A 144 5.75 -7.78 -4.81
CA ASP A 144 5.39 -6.56 -4.11
C ASP A 144 4.72 -6.87 -2.76
N ARG A 145 5.07 -6.13 -1.69
CA ARG A 145 4.55 -6.36 -0.34
C ARG A 145 3.03 -6.13 -0.24
N GLU A 146 2.47 -5.20 -1.02
CA GLU A 146 1.02 -5.00 -1.11
C GLU A 146 0.33 -6.21 -1.74
N GLU A 147 0.94 -6.79 -2.79
CA GLU A 147 0.43 -8.01 -3.44
C GLU A 147 0.47 -9.21 -2.48
N VAL A 148 1.52 -9.31 -1.65
CA VAL A 148 1.59 -10.30 -0.55
C VAL A 148 0.45 -10.08 0.44
N GLY A 149 0.19 -8.83 0.85
CA GLY A 149 -0.94 -8.49 1.72
C GLY A 149 -2.27 -8.97 1.18
N ASN A 150 -2.55 -8.67 -0.08
CA ASN A 150 -3.75 -9.12 -0.78
C ASN A 150 -3.86 -10.66 -0.86
N LEU A 151 -2.73 -11.37 -1.03
CA LEU A 151 -2.70 -12.83 -1.05
C LEU A 151 -3.09 -13.41 0.32
N PHE A 152 -2.56 -12.87 1.41
CA PHE A 152 -2.90 -13.31 2.77
C PHE A 152 -4.38 -13.07 3.10
N GLU A 153 -4.94 -11.92 2.74
CA GLU A 153 -6.33 -11.58 2.98
C GLU A 153 -7.26 -12.49 2.18
N ASN A 154 -7.01 -12.68 0.87
CA ASN A 154 -7.87 -13.46 0.00
C ASN A 154 -7.91 -14.95 0.34
N TYR A 155 -6.81 -15.51 0.85
CA TYR A 155 -6.68 -16.94 1.15
C TYR A 155 -6.68 -17.27 2.64
N ASN A 156 -6.81 -16.26 3.51
CA ASN A 156 -6.77 -16.41 4.97
C ASN A 156 -5.52 -17.20 5.43
N LEU A 157 -4.35 -16.77 4.98
CA LEU A 157 -3.09 -17.43 5.29
C LEU A 157 -2.61 -17.06 6.69
N ASN A 158 -2.01 -18.03 7.39
CA ASN A 158 -1.27 -17.78 8.63
C ASN A 158 0.21 -17.51 8.35
N SER A 159 0.74 -18.18 7.32
CA SER A 159 2.12 -18.01 6.84
C SER A 159 2.20 -18.36 5.35
N ALA A 160 3.23 -17.88 4.67
CA ALA A 160 3.55 -18.21 3.29
C ALA A 160 5.04 -18.48 3.11
N CYS A 161 5.37 -19.42 2.20
CA CYS A 161 6.76 -19.72 1.83
C CYS A 161 7.32 -18.63 0.92
N VAL A 162 8.46 -18.05 1.27
CA VAL A 162 9.20 -17.17 0.36
C VAL A 162 10.26 -17.99 -0.38
N VAL A 163 10.29 -17.83 -1.70
CA VAL A 163 11.15 -18.63 -2.58
C VAL A 163 12.01 -17.78 -3.48
N ASP A 164 13.22 -18.29 -3.76
CA ASP A 164 14.14 -17.70 -4.72
C ASP A 164 13.74 -18.02 -6.19
N LYS A 165 14.54 -17.52 -7.15
CA LYS A 165 14.36 -17.78 -8.60
C LYS A 165 14.40 -19.26 -8.98
N ASN A 166 14.96 -20.13 -8.13
CA ASN A 166 15.02 -21.57 -8.34
C ASN A 166 13.88 -22.32 -7.62
N ASN A 167 12.92 -21.58 -7.04
CA ASN A 167 11.86 -22.07 -6.16
C ASN A 167 12.39 -22.77 -4.90
N LYS A 168 13.57 -22.40 -4.39
CA LYS A 168 14.06 -22.86 -3.09
C LYS A 168 13.49 -21.99 -1.98
N LEU A 169 13.15 -22.62 -0.87
CA LEU A 169 12.69 -21.92 0.34
C LEU A 169 13.84 -21.09 0.92
N VAL A 170 13.64 -19.78 1.04
CA VAL A 170 14.63 -18.82 1.57
C VAL A 170 14.13 -18.06 2.80
N GLY A 171 12.83 -18.09 3.05
CA GLY A 171 12.18 -17.43 4.18
C GLY A 171 10.72 -17.78 4.29
N MET A 172 10.06 -17.16 5.24
CA MET A 172 8.60 -17.15 5.38
C MET A 172 8.11 -15.74 5.68
N ILE A 173 6.84 -15.50 5.44
CA ILE A 173 6.13 -14.30 5.87
C ILE A 173 4.98 -14.76 6.75
N THR A 174 4.75 -14.07 7.85
CA THR A 174 3.68 -14.39 8.81
C THR A 174 2.54 -13.37 8.71
N TYR A 175 1.39 -13.71 9.29
CA TYR A 175 0.19 -12.88 9.23
C TYR A 175 0.35 -11.54 9.98
N ASP A 176 1.06 -11.50 11.08
CA ASP A 176 1.32 -10.30 11.88
C ASP A 176 2.18 -9.29 11.14
N ASP A 177 3.22 -9.74 10.40
CA ASP A 177 4.00 -8.88 9.52
C ASP A 177 3.15 -8.29 8.40
N VAL A 178 2.31 -9.13 7.79
CA VAL A 178 1.39 -8.68 6.75
C VAL A 178 0.38 -7.66 7.26
N LEU A 179 -0.12 -7.82 8.50
CA LEU A 179 -1.01 -6.80 9.11
C LEU A 179 -0.31 -5.44 9.23
N THR A 180 0.96 -5.45 9.59
CA THR A 180 1.77 -4.23 9.67
C THR A 180 1.90 -3.59 8.29
N VAL A 181 2.24 -4.37 7.26
CA VAL A 181 2.32 -3.92 5.87
C VAL A 181 1.00 -3.31 5.40
N LEU A 182 -0.11 -4.02 5.57
CA LEU A 182 -1.44 -3.53 5.13
C LEU A 182 -1.82 -2.20 5.80
N LYS A 183 -1.44 -2.03 7.07
CA LYS A 183 -1.64 -0.77 7.79
C LYS A 183 -0.75 0.34 7.23
N GLU A 184 0.53 0.08 7.00
CA GLU A 184 1.48 1.04 6.44
C GLU A 184 1.04 1.50 5.05
N GLU A 185 0.65 0.57 4.17
CA GLU A 185 0.13 0.89 2.83
C GLU A 185 -1.14 1.74 2.88
N ALA A 186 -2.08 1.41 3.78
CA ALA A 186 -3.30 2.20 3.93
C ALA A 186 -3.02 3.62 4.46
N GLU A 187 -2.06 3.79 5.36
CA GLU A 187 -1.61 5.10 5.86
C GLU A 187 -0.91 5.88 4.74
N GLU A 188 -0.05 5.23 3.97
CA GLU A 188 0.67 5.81 2.83
C GLU A 188 -0.30 6.28 1.74
N ASP A 189 -1.27 5.46 1.34
CA ASP A 189 -2.32 5.82 0.39
C ASP A 189 -3.11 7.05 0.84
N ALA A 190 -3.46 7.12 2.13
CA ALA A 190 -4.18 8.27 2.69
C ALA A 190 -3.35 9.57 2.61
N LEU A 191 -2.04 9.50 2.89
CA LEU A 191 -1.13 10.63 2.79
C LEU A 191 -0.91 11.05 1.33
N ARG A 192 -0.74 10.10 0.42
CA ARG A 192 -0.56 10.34 -1.02
C ARG A 192 -1.79 10.99 -1.64
N LEU A 193 -3.00 10.56 -1.27
CA LEU A 193 -4.24 11.20 -1.70
C LEU A 193 -4.35 12.67 -1.24
N ALA A 194 -3.76 12.99 -0.07
CA ALA A 194 -3.66 14.36 0.42
C ALA A 194 -2.52 15.17 -0.22
N GLY A 195 -1.74 14.55 -1.12
CA GLY A 195 -0.57 15.21 -1.75
C GLY A 195 0.63 15.34 -0.83
N VAL A 196 0.71 14.51 0.19
CA VAL A 196 1.83 14.42 1.14
C VAL A 196 2.53 13.10 0.86
N GLY A 197 3.87 13.11 0.78
CA GLY A 197 4.66 11.87 0.70
C GLY A 197 4.87 11.24 2.08
N ASP A 198 5.84 10.35 2.18
CA ASP A 198 6.20 9.62 3.41
C ASP A 198 6.77 10.56 4.46
N GLU A 199 5.93 11.40 5.04
CA GLU A 199 6.32 12.36 6.08
C GLU A 199 6.13 11.76 7.47
N GLU A 200 7.19 11.76 8.26
CA GLU A 200 7.11 11.49 9.69
C GLU A 200 6.94 12.79 10.49
N ILE A 201 6.30 12.68 11.65
CA ILE A 201 6.13 13.81 12.59
C ILE A 201 7.48 14.36 13.00
N THR A 202 8.47 13.51 13.10
CA THR A 202 9.86 13.79 13.53
C THR A 202 10.73 14.46 12.48
N ASP A 203 10.32 14.44 11.19
CA ASP A 203 11.07 15.04 10.10
C ASP A 203 11.29 16.55 10.29
N GLY A 204 12.51 17.01 9.99
CA GLY A 204 12.86 18.42 10.04
C GLY A 204 12.12 19.25 8.97
N VAL A 205 11.93 20.55 9.25
CA VAL A 205 11.18 21.47 8.39
C VAL A 205 11.67 21.46 6.94
N PHE A 206 12.98 21.41 6.71
CA PHE A 206 13.55 21.43 5.36
C PHE A 206 13.22 20.15 4.56
N ILE A 207 13.23 19.00 5.21
CA ILE A 207 12.88 17.69 4.61
C ILE A 207 11.41 17.71 4.20
N LYS A 208 10.51 18.10 5.12
CA LYS A 208 9.07 18.22 4.85
C LYS A 208 8.78 19.19 3.72
N THR A 209 9.43 20.36 3.73
CA THR A 209 9.28 21.35 2.64
C THR A 209 9.70 20.77 1.28
N LYS A 210 10.83 20.06 1.22
CA LYS A 210 11.32 19.44 -0.03
C LYS A 210 10.37 18.35 -0.56
N ARG A 211 9.81 17.52 0.32
CA ARG A 211 8.86 16.45 -0.06
C ARG A 211 7.56 17.03 -0.63
N ARG A 212 7.02 18.10 -0.03
CA ARG A 212 5.79 18.78 -0.51
C ARG A 212 6.03 19.67 -1.73
N PHE A 213 7.24 20.15 -1.94
CA PHE A 213 7.55 21.16 -2.98
C PHE A 213 7.16 20.68 -4.37
N ASN A 214 7.55 19.49 -4.76
CA ASN A 214 7.27 18.96 -6.09
C ASN A 214 5.77 18.87 -6.37
N TRP A 215 5.02 18.45 -5.36
CA TRP A 215 3.56 18.35 -5.43
C TRP A 215 2.89 19.71 -5.55
N LEU A 216 3.29 20.64 -4.72
CA LEU A 216 2.78 22.02 -4.76
C LEU A 216 3.15 22.72 -6.08
N LEU A 217 4.35 22.45 -6.62
CA LEU A 217 4.78 22.98 -7.91
C LEU A 217 3.90 22.44 -9.06
N LEU A 218 3.58 21.16 -9.04
CA LEU A 218 2.68 20.55 -10.02
C LEU A 218 1.27 21.14 -9.92
N ASN A 219 0.73 21.31 -8.71
CA ASN A 219 -0.53 21.99 -8.47
C ASN A 219 -0.52 23.44 -8.98
N LEU A 220 0.57 24.16 -8.76
CA LEU A 220 0.72 25.52 -9.27
C LEU A 220 0.67 25.55 -10.80
N PHE A 221 1.33 24.60 -11.45
CA PHE A 221 1.30 24.50 -12.91
C PHE A 221 -0.13 24.22 -13.44
N THR A 222 -0.87 23.30 -12.83
CA THR A 222 -2.27 23.03 -13.24
C THR A 222 -3.17 24.25 -12.98
N ALA A 223 -2.96 24.99 -11.89
CA ALA A 223 -3.68 26.22 -11.60
C ALA A 223 -3.42 27.31 -12.66
N PHE A 224 -2.17 27.47 -13.13
CA PHE A 224 -1.85 28.38 -14.24
C PHE A 224 -2.51 27.94 -15.53
N LEU A 225 -2.55 26.64 -15.83
CA LEU A 225 -3.23 26.11 -17.00
C LEU A 225 -4.74 26.41 -16.96
N ALA A 226 -5.38 26.19 -15.81
CA ALA A 226 -6.79 26.50 -15.60
C ALA A 226 -7.04 28.02 -15.77
N THR A 227 -6.19 28.85 -15.18
CA THR A 227 -6.29 30.33 -15.31
C THR A 227 -6.11 30.76 -16.76
N TRP A 228 -5.18 30.14 -17.50
CA TRP A 228 -5.03 30.40 -18.92
C TRP A 228 -6.29 30.06 -19.73
N CYS A 229 -6.90 28.91 -19.47
CA CYS A 229 -8.18 28.54 -20.10
C CYS A 229 -9.27 29.55 -19.77
N ILE A 230 -9.38 30.01 -18.52
CA ILE A 230 -10.35 31.04 -18.11
C ILE A 230 -10.10 32.34 -18.85
N SER A 231 -8.85 32.75 -19.05
CA SER A 231 -8.49 33.99 -19.73
C SER A 231 -8.98 34.07 -21.19
N LEU A 232 -9.17 32.93 -21.85
CA LEU A 232 -9.74 32.86 -23.21
C LEU A 232 -11.19 33.39 -23.26
N PHE A 233 -11.89 33.38 -22.12
CA PHE A 233 -13.27 33.86 -21.98
C PHE A 233 -13.35 35.25 -21.30
N GLY A 234 -12.22 35.98 -21.24
CA GLY A 234 -12.11 37.27 -20.55
C GLY A 234 -13.18 38.28 -20.99
N ALA A 235 -13.43 38.42 -22.30
CA ALA A 235 -14.46 39.33 -22.83
C ALA A 235 -15.89 38.98 -22.35
N THR A 236 -16.20 37.69 -22.17
CA THR A 236 -17.50 37.25 -21.62
C THR A 236 -17.60 37.57 -20.12
N ILE A 237 -16.50 37.41 -19.39
CA ILE A 237 -16.44 37.73 -17.97
C ILE A 237 -16.57 39.24 -17.73
N GLU A 238 -15.96 40.08 -18.57
CA GLU A 238 -16.09 41.53 -18.52
C GLU A 238 -17.53 41.98 -18.73
N GLN A 239 -18.29 41.32 -19.61
CA GLN A 239 -19.72 41.63 -19.83
C GLN A 239 -20.61 41.18 -18.66
N MET A 240 -20.22 40.10 -17.96
CA MET A 240 -20.98 39.52 -16.86
C MET A 240 -20.05 39.22 -15.66
N VAL A 241 -19.59 40.27 -14.97
CA VAL A 241 -18.65 40.15 -13.84
C VAL A 241 -19.13 39.19 -12.73
N VAL A 242 -20.45 39.02 -12.61
CA VAL A 242 -21.08 38.10 -11.63
C VAL A 242 -20.58 36.65 -11.86
N LEU A 243 -20.26 36.27 -13.08
CA LEU A 243 -19.71 34.93 -13.36
C LEU A 243 -18.42 34.67 -12.58
N ALA A 244 -17.57 35.67 -12.41
CA ALA A 244 -16.35 35.57 -11.63
C ALA A 244 -16.60 35.21 -10.16
N PHE A 245 -17.73 35.64 -9.58
CA PHE A 245 -18.11 35.31 -8.21
C PHE A 245 -18.69 33.89 -8.10
N LEU A 246 -19.26 33.35 -9.16
CA LEU A 246 -19.89 32.02 -9.20
C LEU A 246 -18.91 30.90 -9.56
N MET A 247 -17.81 31.21 -10.30
CA MET A 247 -16.81 30.23 -10.71
C MET A 247 -16.21 29.44 -9.55
N PRO A 248 -15.80 30.03 -8.40
CA PRO A 248 -15.26 29.29 -7.28
C PRO A 248 -16.23 28.26 -6.70
N ILE A 249 -17.53 28.51 -6.75
CA ILE A 249 -18.57 27.58 -6.25
C ILE A 249 -18.58 26.32 -7.12
N VAL A 250 -18.63 26.48 -8.44
CA VAL A 250 -18.65 25.36 -9.39
C VAL A 250 -17.35 24.58 -9.34
N ALA A 251 -16.20 25.28 -9.33
CA ALA A 251 -14.88 24.66 -9.26
C ALA A 251 -14.70 23.86 -7.96
N SER A 252 -15.06 24.43 -6.81
CA SER A 252 -14.98 23.74 -5.51
C SER A 252 -15.84 22.49 -5.45
N MET A 253 -17.07 22.57 -5.96
CA MET A 253 -17.99 21.43 -5.98
C MET A 253 -17.49 20.34 -6.92
N GLY A 254 -16.94 20.69 -8.09
CA GLY A 254 -16.32 19.74 -9.01
C GLY A 254 -15.11 19.05 -8.39
N GLY A 255 -14.19 19.81 -7.80
CA GLY A 255 -13.02 19.28 -7.12
C GLY A 255 -13.40 18.30 -6.00
N ASN A 256 -14.36 18.66 -5.15
CA ASN A 256 -14.82 17.79 -4.08
C ASN A 256 -15.48 16.50 -4.61
N ALA A 257 -16.34 16.60 -5.63
CA ALA A 257 -16.95 15.41 -6.24
C ALA A 257 -15.92 14.49 -6.88
N GLY A 258 -14.95 15.06 -7.59
CA GLY A 258 -13.85 14.31 -8.19
C GLY A 258 -13.00 13.60 -7.15
N MET A 259 -12.64 14.27 -6.06
CA MET A 259 -11.89 13.67 -4.95
C MET A 259 -12.65 12.55 -4.24
N GLN A 260 -13.98 12.65 -4.09
CA GLN A 260 -14.78 11.57 -3.52
C GLN A 260 -14.76 10.32 -4.41
N THR A 261 -14.96 10.47 -5.71
CA THR A 261 -14.87 9.35 -6.64
C THR A 261 -13.46 8.78 -6.73
N LEU A 262 -12.44 9.65 -6.71
CA LEU A 262 -11.04 9.26 -6.68
C LEU A 262 -10.72 8.37 -5.48
N ALA A 263 -11.07 8.80 -4.28
CA ALA A 263 -10.77 8.04 -3.05
C ALA A 263 -11.39 6.63 -3.07
N VAL A 264 -12.64 6.52 -3.56
CA VAL A 264 -13.29 5.21 -3.74
C VAL A 264 -12.58 4.39 -4.83
N THR A 265 -12.17 5.01 -5.93
CA THR A 265 -11.51 4.31 -7.04
C THR A 265 -10.12 3.80 -6.65
N VAL A 266 -9.30 4.61 -5.98
CA VAL A 266 -7.97 4.20 -5.49
C VAL A 266 -8.12 3.01 -4.56
N ARG A 267 -9.02 3.07 -3.59
CA ARG A 267 -9.31 1.95 -2.70
C ARG A 267 -9.72 0.67 -3.45
N THR A 268 -10.64 0.77 -4.42
CA THR A 268 -11.08 -0.41 -5.18
C THR A 268 -10.01 -0.95 -6.13
N LEU A 269 -9.02 -0.14 -6.49
CA LEU A 269 -7.84 -0.58 -7.23
C LEU A 269 -6.84 -1.28 -6.32
N ALA A 270 -6.65 -0.82 -5.08
CA ALA A 270 -5.80 -1.46 -4.07
C ALA A 270 -6.36 -2.84 -3.68
N THR A 271 -7.66 -2.94 -3.39
CA THR A 271 -8.31 -4.23 -3.06
C THR A 271 -8.55 -5.15 -4.27
N ASN A 272 -8.12 -4.78 -5.47
CA ASN A 272 -8.36 -5.51 -6.72
C ASN A 272 -9.85 -5.78 -7.04
N ASP A 273 -10.78 -5.04 -6.43
CA ASP A 273 -12.22 -5.14 -6.69
C ASP A 273 -12.59 -4.56 -8.07
N LEU A 274 -11.80 -3.60 -8.58
CA LEU A 274 -12.00 -3.01 -9.89
C LEU A 274 -11.29 -3.82 -10.97
N THR A 275 -12.04 -4.69 -11.64
CA THR A 275 -11.55 -5.56 -12.72
C THR A 275 -11.94 -5.03 -14.10
N LYS A 276 -11.28 -5.57 -15.16
CA LYS A 276 -11.65 -5.24 -16.56
C LYS A 276 -13.12 -5.55 -16.85
N ASN A 277 -13.70 -6.55 -16.21
CA ASN A 277 -15.07 -6.99 -16.47
C ASN A 277 -16.13 -6.06 -15.87
N ASN A 278 -15.83 -5.42 -14.72
CA ASN A 278 -16.78 -4.52 -14.06
C ASN A 278 -16.50 -3.03 -14.29
N PHE A 279 -15.39 -2.69 -14.96
CA PHE A 279 -14.97 -1.30 -15.21
C PHE A 279 -16.06 -0.45 -15.88
N ASN A 280 -16.65 -0.94 -16.96
CA ASN A 280 -17.70 -0.20 -17.68
C ASN A 280 -18.96 0.00 -16.83
N GLN A 281 -19.29 -0.96 -15.96
CA GLN A 281 -20.42 -0.84 -15.04
C GLN A 281 -20.14 0.24 -13.97
N ASN A 282 -18.93 0.32 -13.47
CA ASN A 282 -18.54 1.33 -12.51
C ASN A 282 -18.50 2.74 -13.13
N ILE A 283 -18.00 2.89 -14.36
CA ILE A 283 -18.12 4.16 -15.10
C ILE A 283 -19.57 4.60 -15.23
N LEU A 284 -20.47 3.68 -15.63
CA LEU A 284 -21.89 4.02 -15.76
C LEU A 284 -22.54 4.39 -14.42
N LYS A 285 -22.14 3.75 -13.34
CA LYS A 285 -22.59 4.12 -11.98
C LYS A 285 -22.12 5.53 -11.61
N GLU A 286 -20.85 5.85 -11.80
CA GLU A 286 -20.31 7.19 -11.52
C GLU A 286 -20.95 8.27 -12.40
N PHE A 287 -21.20 7.98 -13.67
CA PHE A 287 -21.93 8.87 -14.56
C PHE A 287 -23.35 9.18 -14.02
N ASN A 288 -24.08 8.15 -13.57
CA ASN A 288 -25.42 8.31 -13.01
C ASN A 288 -25.40 9.07 -11.66
N ILE A 289 -24.39 8.81 -10.82
CA ILE A 289 -24.17 9.55 -9.57
C ILE A 289 -23.88 11.02 -9.88
N GLY A 290 -23.03 11.29 -10.87
CA GLY A 290 -22.74 12.65 -11.34
C GLY A 290 -23.97 13.40 -11.84
N ILE A 291 -24.86 12.74 -12.60
CA ILE A 291 -26.14 13.33 -13.02
C ILE A 291 -27.02 13.63 -11.80
N LEU A 292 -27.21 12.65 -10.93
CA LEU A 292 -28.13 12.81 -9.78
C LEU A 292 -27.64 13.92 -8.84
N ASN A 293 -26.40 13.89 -8.45
CA ASN A 293 -25.79 14.94 -7.62
C ASN A 293 -25.80 16.29 -8.36
N GLY A 294 -25.46 16.27 -9.65
CA GLY A 294 -25.51 17.47 -10.50
C GLY A 294 -26.87 18.14 -10.49
N ILE A 295 -27.97 17.38 -10.66
CA ILE A 295 -29.33 17.92 -10.62
C ILE A 295 -29.67 18.48 -9.22
N ILE A 296 -29.36 17.75 -8.17
CA ILE A 296 -29.64 18.19 -6.77
C ILE A 296 -28.94 19.51 -6.49
N PHE A 297 -27.61 19.57 -6.73
CA PHE A 297 -26.82 20.77 -6.45
C PHE A 297 -27.11 21.90 -7.44
N ALA A 298 -27.52 21.62 -8.69
CA ALA A 298 -28.00 22.60 -9.63
C ALA A 298 -29.27 23.27 -9.11
N LEU A 299 -30.23 22.53 -8.58
CA LEU A 299 -31.46 23.08 -8.01
C LEU A 299 -31.15 23.96 -6.81
N ILE A 300 -30.31 23.50 -5.88
CA ILE A 300 -29.93 24.26 -4.69
C ILE A 300 -29.23 25.57 -5.09
N SER A 301 -28.20 25.49 -5.93
CA SER A 301 -27.42 26.64 -6.37
C SER A 301 -28.25 27.62 -7.20
N SER A 302 -29.15 27.12 -8.05
CA SER A 302 -30.09 27.94 -8.83
C SER A 302 -30.99 28.78 -7.94
N ILE A 303 -31.58 28.18 -6.89
CA ILE A 303 -32.43 28.90 -5.94
C ILE A 303 -31.63 30.00 -5.21
N VAL A 304 -30.43 29.66 -4.73
CA VAL A 304 -29.57 30.62 -4.01
C VAL A 304 -29.18 31.79 -4.92
N VAL A 305 -28.72 31.49 -6.14
CA VAL A 305 -28.33 32.53 -7.12
C VAL A 305 -29.53 33.39 -7.53
N HIS A 306 -30.71 32.78 -7.73
CA HIS A 306 -31.94 33.54 -8.05
C HIS A 306 -32.35 34.48 -6.92
N LEU A 307 -32.28 34.03 -5.68
CA LEU A 307 -32.63 34.88 -4.52
C LEU A 307 -31.62 36.01 -4.34
N TRP A 308 -30.36 35.78 -4.65
CA TRP A 308 -29.27 36.74 -4.44
C TRP A 308 -29.19 37.81 -5.55
N PHE A 309 -29.23 37.35 -6.81
CA PHE A 309 -29.04 38.25 -7.97
C PHE A 309 -30.36 38.61 -8.69
N LYS A 310 -31.46 37.89 -8.42
CA LYS A 310 -32.78 38.05 -9.08
C LYS A 310 -32.73 37.93 -10.60
N ASP A 311 -31.74 37.16 -11.11
CA ASP A 311 -31.51 36.95 -12.52
C ASP A 311 -31.71 35.45 -12.84
N ILE A 312 -32.66 35.19 -13.75
CA ILE A 312 -33.01 33.84 -14.14
C ILE A 312 -31.97 33.22 -15.11
N GLN A 313 -31.29 34.07 -15.90
CA GLN A 313 -30.25 33.61 -16.83
C GLN A 313 -29.03 33.11 -16.06
N LEU A 314 -28.58 33.84 -15.03
CA LEU A 314 -27.52 33.41 -14.14
C LEU A 314 -27.86 32.10 -13.41
N SER A 315 -29.11 31.97 -12.95
CA SER A 315 -29.58 30.76 -12.30
C SER A 315 -29.56 29.55 -13.23
N LEU A 316 -29.88 29.72 -14.49
CA LEU A 316 -29.81 28.66 -15.51
C LEU A 316 -28.38 28.29 -15.83
N ILE A 317 -27.50 29.29 -15.99
CA ILE A 317 -26.07 29.06 -16.31
C ILE A 317 -25.41 28.25 -15.20
N ILE A 318 -25.60 28.64 -13.92
CA ILE A 318 -24.99 27.88 -12.81
C ILE A 318 -25.56 26.46 -12.71
N SER A 319 -26.84 26.28 -12.98
CA SER A 319 -27.47 24.94 -12.98
C SER A 319 -26.84 24.01 -14.00
N ILE A 320 -26.73 24.48 -15.25
CA ILE A 320 -26.12 23.67 -16.34
C ILE A 320 -24.67 23.40 -16.03
N SER A 321 -23.92 24.43 -15.60
CA SER A 321 -22.50 24.29 -15.23
C SER A 321 -22.32 23.27 -14.11
N MET A 322 -23.17 23.28 -13.10
CA MET A 322 -23.11 22.34 -11.97
C MET A 322 -23.31 20.90 -12.44
N VAL A 323 -24.33 20.64 -13.26
CA VAL A 323 -24.58 19.28 -13.78
C VAL A 323 -23.39 18.78 -14.61
N ILE A 324 -22.89 19.60 -15.53
CA ILE A 324 -21.76 19.21 -16.39
C ILE A 324 -20.52 18.94 -15.53
N THR A 325 -20.20 19.83 -14.60
CA THR A 325 -19.02 19.71 -13.73
C THR A 325 -19.08 18.45 -12.88
N MET A 326 -20.24 18.14 -12.27
CA MET A 326 -20.40 16.92 -11.47
C MET A 326 -20.20 15.63 -12.28
N ILE A 327 -20.73 15.58 -13.51
CA ILE A 327 -20.55 14.45 -14.40
C ILE A 327 -19.07 14.29 -14.78
N VAL A 328 -18.43 15.39 -15.19
CA VAL A 328 -17.01 15.37 -15.58
C VAL A 328 -16.12 14.98 -14.41
N ALA A 329 -16.35 15.55 -13.23
CA ALA A 329 -15.61 15.23 -12.02
C ALA A 329 -15.70 13.74 -11.65
N GLY A 330 -16.89 13.16 -11.65
CA GLY A 330 -17.09 11.73 -11.40
C GLY A 330 -16.38 10.84 -12.42
N LEU A 331 -16.48 11.17 -13.70
CA LEU A 331 -15.80 10.41 -14.77
C LEU A 331 -14.28 10.50 -14.66
N PHE A 332 -13.72 11.68 -14.40
CA PHE A 332 -12.27 11.83 -14.24
C PHE A 332 -11.77 11.16 -12.96
N GLY A 333 -12.55 11.19 -11.89
CA GLY A 333 -12.24 10.49 -10.64
C GLY A 333 -12.07 8.98 -10.78
N ILE A 334 -12.64 8.34 -11.81
CA ILE A 334 -12.42 6.92 -12.10
C ILE A 334 -11.41 6.69 -13.24
N VAL A 335 -11.47 7.49 -14.31
CA VAL A 335 -10.64 7.27 -15.52
C VAL A 335 -9.17 7.56 -15.26
N VAL A 336 -8.86 8.63 -14.50
CA VAL A 336 -7.48 9.04 -14.22
C VAL A 336 -6.73 7.95 -13.45
N PRO A 337 -7.17 7.48 -12.25
CA PRO A 337 -6.41 6.49 -11.49
C PRO A 337 -6.27 5.16 -12.24
N VAL A 338 -7.30 4.72 -12.96
CA VAL A 338 -7.21 3.49 -13.78
C VAL A 338 -6.19 3.63 -14.93
N THR A 339 -6.10 4.81 -15.51
CA THR A 339 -5.11 5.07 -16.57
C THR A 339 -3.69 5.06 -16.00
N LEU A 340 -3.48 5.68 -14.85
CA LEU A 340 -2.19 5.69 -14.15
C LEU A 340 -1.74 4.27 -13.77
N LYS A 341 -2.64 3.45 -13.22
CA LYS A 341 -2.35 2.03 -12.93
C LYS A 341 -1.92 1.26 -14.19
N LYS A 342 -2.57 1.51 -15.33
CA LYS A 342 -2.16 0.90 -16.62
C LYS A 342 -0.77 1.35 -17.07
N MET A 343 -0.38 2.57 -16.75
CA MET A 343 0.95 3.11 -17.04
C MET A 343 2.00 2.69 -16.00
N LYS A 344 1.64 1.85 -15.03
CA LYS A 344 2.49 1.44 -13.88
C LYS A 344 2.94 2.63 -13.03
N ILE A 345 2.11 3.64 -12.92
CA ILE A 345 2.27 4.78 -12.02
C ILE A 345 1.27 4.58 -10.89
N ASP A 346 1.70 4.81 -9.66
CA ASP A 346 0.83 4.70 -8.50
C ASP A 346 -0.36 5.67 -8.63
N PRO A 347 -1.61 5.15 -8.59
CA PRO A 347 -2.81 5.98 -8.73
C PRO A 347 -2.99 7.00 -7.60
N ALA A 348 -2.53 6.71 -6.38
CA ALA A 348 -2.66 7.59 -5.24
C ALA A 348 -1.79 8.85 -5.37
N ILE A 349 -0.58 8.71 -5.94
CA ILE A 349 0.37 9.81 -6.07
C ILE A 349 -0.12 10.91 -7.02
N ALA A 350 -0.56 10.55 -8.21
CA ALA A 350 -0.76 11.54 -9.27
C ALA A 350 -2.21 11.97 -9.46
N SER A 351 -3.17 11.18 -8.96
CA SER A 351 -4.58 11.37 -9.31
C SER A 351 -5.20 12.65 -8.76
N SER A 352 -4.83 13.07 -7.54
CA SER A 352 -5.48 14.22 -6.91
C SER A 352 -5.23 15.52 -7.66
N VAL A 353 -4.03 15.72 -8.23
CA VAL A 353 -3.70 16.91 -9.04
C VAL A 353 -4.47 16.96 -10.36
N PHE A 354 -4.65 15.81 -10.99
CA PHE A 354 -5.34 15.75 -12.29
C PHE A 354 -6.86 15.76 -12.17
N VAL A 355 -7.39 15.44 -11.01
CA VAL A 355 -8.85 15.42 -10.76
C VAL A 355 -9.35 16.76 -10.24
N THR A 356 -8.56 17.49 -9.47
CA THR A 356 -8.87 18.84 -8.98
C THR A 356 -8.53 19.94 -9.97
#